data_c1e292f025b1898515884a3283d9d642
#
_entry.id   c1e292f025b1898515884a3283d9d642
#
_cell.length_a   1.000
_cell.length_b   1.000
_cell.length_c   1.000
_cell.angle_alpha   90.00
_cell.angle_beta   90.00
_cell.angle_gamma   90.00
#
_symmetry.space_group_name_H-M   'P 1'
#
loop_
_entity.id
_entity.type
_entity.pdbx_description
1 polymer ?
#
loop_
_entity_poly.entity_id
_entity_poly.type
_entity_poly.pdbx_seq_one_letter_code
_entity_poly.pdbx_strand_id
1 'polypeptide(L)'
;MSSRPTGGAVPPEIGRIGRVHHVALIVSSIDDSLGLWRDTLGLDLETVMDIESDHVRIAFLGVGESKVELVEPTDDTTGVARFLASKGEGFHHVCFEVPNLAETLTRLAIDGIELIDTAPRRGAEGPVAFLHPRSCHGVLVELIEAPGGPAWESLGY
;
A
#
# COMPACT_ATOMS: atom_id res chain seq x y z
N MET A 1 13.79 22.60 24.67
CA MET A 1 14.21 22.30 23.26
C MET A 1 14.80 20.91 23.26
N SER A 2 14.01 19.93 22.81
CA SER A 2 14.47 18.54 22.67
C SER A 2 15.28 18.45 21.38
N SER A 3 16.58 18.15 21.50
CA SER A 3 17.45 17.88 20.38
C SER A 3 16.98 16.61 19.69
N ARG A 4 16.59 16.70 18.40
CA ARG A 4 16.42 15.53 17.53
C ARG A 4 17.70 14.70 17.59
N PRO A 5 17.60 13.37 17.76
CA PRO A 5 18.74 12.53 17.48
C PRO A 5 19.12 12.74 16.01
N THR A 6 20.35 13.12 15.76
CA THR A 6 20.93 13.15 14.43
C THR A 6 20.91 11.73 13.92
N GLY A 7 19.94 11.42 13.07
CA GLY A 7 19.78 10.08 12.48
C GLY A 7 21.07 9.67 11.82
N GLY A 8 21.56 8.50 12.18
CA GLY A 8 22.64 7.86 11.47
C GLY A 8 22.26 7.80 9.99
N ALA A 9 23.20 8.12 9.11
CA ALA A 9 22.99 8.07 7.67
C ALA A 9 22.49 6.65 7.30
N VAL A 10 21.28 6.58 6.76
CA VAL A 10 20.74 5.34 6.20
C VAL A 10 21.69 4.91 5.07
N PRO A 11 22.20 3.67 5.06
CA PRO A 11 22.97 3.20 3.92
C PRO A 11 22.18 3.45 2.62
N PRO A 12 22.80 3.94 1.56
CA PRO A 12 22.09 4.44 0.38
C PRO A 12 21.25 3.40 -0.38
N GLU A 13 21.35 2.13 -0.03
CA GLU A 13 20.71 1.04 -0.76
C GLU A 13 19.65 0.26 0.03
N ILE A 14 19.60 0.39 1.35
CA ILE A 14 18.68 -0.38 2.18
C ILE A 14 17.60 0.53 2.75
N GLY A 15 16.33 0.27 2.37
CA GLY A 15 15.15 0.91 2.94
C GLY A 15 14.94 2.36 2.55
N ARG A 16 15.53 2.82 1.45
CA ARG A 16 15.21 4.11 0.90
C ARG A 16 13.92 4.02 0.09
N ILE A 17 12.92 4.81 0.48
CA ILE A 17 11.70 4.95 -0.30
C ILE A 17 12.05 5.55 -1.66
N GLY A 18 11.72 4.82 -2.72
CA GLY A 18 11.98 5.23 -4.11
C GLY A 18 10.92 6.18 -4.64
N ARG A 19 9.65 5.87 -4.36
CA ARG A 19 8.51 6.67 -4.83
C ARG A 19 7.24 6.32 -4.06
N VAL A 20 6.22 7.14 -4.23
CA VAL A 20 4.84 6.73 -3.94
C VAL A 20 4.41 5.77 -5.05
N HIS A 21 4.14 4.52 -4.71
CA HIS A 21 3.65 3.54 -5.67
C HIS A 21 2.17 3.79 -5.97
N HIS A 22 1.35 3.88 -4.94
CA HIS A 22 -0.07 4.23 -5.09
C HIS A 22 -0.65 4.86 -3.83
N VAL A 23 -1.80 5.48 -4.00
CA VAL A 23 -2.74 5.82 -2.92
C VAL A 23 -3.99 4.97 -3.08
N ALA A 24 -4.49 4.40 -2.00
CA ALA A 24 -5.67 3.54 -2.02
C ALA A 24 -6.88 4.25 -1.43
N LEU A 25 -7.98 4.15 -2.14
CA LEU A 25 -9.28 4.69 -1.77
C LEU A 25 -10.29 3.55 -1.67
N ILE A 26 -11.02 3.49 -0.56
CA ILE A 26 -12.15 2.57 -0.44
C ILE A 26 -13.38 3.21 -1.08
N VAL A 27 -14.04 2.44 -1.93
CA VAL A 27 -15.25 2.82 -2.65
C VAL A 27 -16.32 1.74 -2.50
N SER A 28 -17.58 2.14 -2.59
CA SER A 28 -18.70 1.19 -2.56
C SER A 28 -18.89 0.46 -3.88
N SER A 29 -18.49 1.08 -5.00
CA SER A 29 -18.55 0.50 -6.34
C SER A 29 -17.44 1.06 -7.20
N ILE A 30 -16.58 0.18 -7.71
CA ILE A 30 -15.55 0.56 -8.68
C ILE A 30 -16.19 1.05 -9.97
N ASP A 31 -17.21 0.34 -10.47
CA ASP A 31 -17.85 0.69 -11.74
C ASP A 31 -18.44 2.11 -11.70
N ASP A 32 -19.11 2.48 -10.60
CA ASP A 32 -19.64 3.85 -10.40
C ASP A 32 -18.51 4.88 -10.23
N SER A 33 -17.43 4.52 -9.58
CA SER A 33 -16.28 5.41 -9.31
C SER A 33 -15.50 5.75 -10.58
N LEU A 34 -15.49 4.89 -11.59
CA LEU A 34 -14.79 5.12 -12.85
C LEU A 34 -15.33 6.34 -13.62
N GLY A 35 -16.59 6.72 -13.42
CA GLY A 35 -17.15 7.95 -13.98
C GLY A 35 -16.38 9.21 -13.58
N LEU A 36 -15.94 9.28 -12.32
CA LEU A 36 -15.06 10.38 -11.86
C LEU A 36 -13.60 10.14 -12.28
N TRP A 37 -13.02 9.02 -11.87
CA TRP A 37 -11.57 8.85 -11.95
C TRP A 37 -11.05 8.68 -13.35
N ARG A 38 -11.71 7.85 -14.15
CA ARG A 38 -11.34 7.61 -15.55
C ARG A 38 -11.93 8.64 -16.49
N ASP A 39 -13.27 8.84 -16.43
CA ASP A 39 -13.98 9.56 -17.48
C ASP A 39 -13.91 11.09 -17.30
N THR A 40 -13.98 11.58 -16.06
CA THR A 40 -13.92 13.02 -15.78
C THR A 40 -12.50 13.52 -15.55
N LEU A 41 -11.71 12.82 -14.70
CA LEU A 41 -10.33 13.22 -14.37
C LEU A 41 -9.29 12.70 -15.37
N GLY A 42 -9.65 11.75 -16.21
CA GLY A 42 -8.80 11.27 -17.30
C GLY A 42 -7.66 10.35 -16.87
N LEU A 43 -7.79 9.67 -15.72
CA LEU A 43 -6.80 8.68 -15.31
C LEU A 43 -6.91 7.42 -16.17
N ASP A 44 -5.78 6.82 -16.49
CA ASP A 44 -5.71 5.61 -17.31
C ASP A 44 -6.03 4.37 -16.48
N LEU A 45 -7.16 3.71 -16.75
CA LEU A 45 -7.49 2.43 -16.13
C LEU A 45 -6.55 1.34 -16.66
N GLU A 46 -5.68 0.82 -15.78
CA GLU A 46 -4.70 -0.21 -16.14
C GLU A 46 -5.23 -1.62 -15.90
N THR A 47 -5.92 -1.83 -14.79
CA THR A 47 -6.33 -3.17 -14.34
C THR A 47 -7.55 -3.11 -13.44
N VAL A 48 -8.41 -4.12 -13.56
CA VAL A 48 -9.46 -4.46 -12.59
C VAL A 48 -9.31 -5.94 -12.27
N MET A 49 -9.25 -6.31 -10.99
CA MET A 49 -9.11 -7.71 -10.57
C MET A 49 -9.77 -7.98 -9.23
N ASP A 50 -10.16 -9.23 -9.02
CA ASP A 50 -10.62 -9.73 -7.73
C ASP A 50 -9.45 -10.34 -6.96
N ILE A 51 -9.31 -9.97 -5.69
CA ILE A 51 -8.36 -10.58 -4.75
C ILE A 51 -9.17 -11.39 -3.75
N GLU A 52 -9.39 -12.66 -4.09
CA GLU A 52 -10.25 -13.55 -3.31
C GLU A 52 -9.76 -13.74 -1.88
N SER A 53 -8.43 -13.82 -1.67
CA SER A 53 -7.84 -13.97 -0.35
C SER A 53 -8.15 -12.81 0.60
N ASP A 54 -8.34 -11.62 0.06
CA ASP A 54 -8.58 -10.39 0.81
C ASP A 54 -10.05 -9.95 0.75
N HIS A 55 -10.87 -10.68 0.00
CA HIS A 55 -12.29 -10.38 -0.24
C HIS A 55 -12.53 -8.96 -0.75
N VAL A 56 -11.73 -8.55 -1.74
CA VAL A 56 -11.85 -7.24 -2.38
C VAL A 56 -11.76 -7.37 -3.89
N ARG A 57 -12.40 -6.43 -4.57
CA ARG A 57 -12.16 -6.10 -5.97
C ARG A 57 -11.34 -4.81 -6.01
N ILE A 58 -10.34 -4.75 -6.85
CA ILE A 58 -9.47 -3.58 -6.97
C ILE A 58 -9.40 -3.09 -8.40
N ALA A 59 -9.14 -1.79 -8.56
CA ALA A 59 -8.81 -1.17 -9.83
C ALA A 59 -7.59 -0.27 -9.67
N PHE A 60 -6.62 -0.38 -10.57
CA PHE A 60 -5.49 0.52 -10.65
C PHE A 60 -5.65 1.49 -11.80
N LEU A 61 -5.50 2.78 -11.50
CA LEU A 61 -5.51 3.85 -12.50
C LEU A 61 -4.16 4.59 -12.44
N GLY A 62 -3.50 4.71 -13.59
CA GLY A 62 -2.19 5.34 -13.70
C GLY A 62 -2.24 6.86 -13.56
N VAL A 63 -1.28 7.42 -12.84
CA VAL A 63 -1.05 8.87 -12.68
C VAL A 63 0.44 9.11 -12.70
N GLY A 64 1.00 9.46 -13.85
CA GLY A 64 2.46 9.60 -13.99
C GLY A 64 3.17 8.29 -13.61
N GLU A 65 4.10 8.32 -12.67
CA GLU A 65 4.80 7.14 -12.15
C GLU A 65 4.08 6.47 -10.97
N SER A 66 2.97 7.03 -10.52
CA SER A 66 2.17 6.54 -9.40
C SER A 66 0.82 6.04 -9.89
N LYS A 67 0.00 5.51 -8.97
CA LYS A 67 -1.34 5.01 -9.25
C LYS A 67 -2.34 5.46 -8.19
N VAL A 68 -3.60 5.48 -8.58
CA VAL A 68 -4.73 5.43 -7.67
C VAL A 68 -5.25 4.00 -7.66
N GLU A 69 -5.38 3.42 -6.48
CA GLU A 69 -6.03 2.13 -6.27
C GLU A 69 -7.44 2.36 -5.72
N LEU A 70 -8.45 1.87 -6.41
CA LEU A 70 -9.81 1.80 -5.89
C LEU A 70 -10.02 0.41 -5.30
N VAL A 71 -10.55 0.35 -4.07
CA VAL A 71 -10.76 -0.90 -3.34
C VAL A 71 -12.24 -1.02 -2.98
N GLU A 72 -12.89 -2.04 -3.53
CA GLU A 72 -14.30 -2.37 -3.27
C GLU A 72 -14.37 -3.68 -2.47
N PRO A 73 -14.99 -3.70 -1.27
CA PRO A 73 -15.17 -4.93 -0.53
C PRO A 73 -16.18 -5.84 -1.23
N THR A 74 -15.86 -7.14 -1.33
CA THR A 74 -16.77 -8.16 -1.88
C THR A 74 -17.47 -8.98 -0.81
N ASP A 75 -17.16 -8.72 0.45
CA ASP A 75 -17.68 -9.42 1.64
C ASP A 75 -17.85 -8.42 2.78
N ASP A 76 -18.89 -8.59 3.59
CA ASP A 76 -19.23 -7.68 4.70
C ASP A 76 -18.39 -7.91 5.96
N THR A 77 -17.55 -8.95 6.01
CA THR A 77 -16.84 -9.40 7.22
C THR A 77 -15.42 -8.84 7.33
N THR A 78 -14.90 -8.20 6.29
CA THR A 78 -13.51 -7.73 6.21
C THR A 78 -13.27 -6.39 6.89
N GLY A 79 -11.99 -6.06 7.12
CA GLY A 79 -11.57 -4.74 7.60
C GLY A 79 -11.92 -3.61 6.62
N VAL A 80 -11.85 -3.89 5.32
CA VAL A 80 -12.24 -2.94 4.26
C VAL A 80 -13.75 -2.66 4.32
N ALA A 81 -14.57 -3.71 4.46
CA ALA A 81 -16.01 -3.55 4.61
C ALA A 81 -16.38 -2.77 5.88
N ARG A 82 -15.72 -3.04 7.01
CA ARG A 82 -15.90 -2.28 8.25
C ARG A 82 -15.49 -0.81 8.12
N PHE A 83 -14.41 -0.55 7.41
CA PHE A 83 -13.99 0.83 7.11
C PHE A 83 -15.09 1.57 6.34
N LEU A 84 -15.57 0.98 5.24
CA LEU A 84 -16.62 1.57 4.42
C LEU A 84 -17.91 1.82 5.23
N ALA A 85 -18.32 0.86 6.06
CA ALA A 85 -19.51 0.97 6.88
C ALA A 85 -19.39 2.07 7.96
N SER A 86 -18.22 2.25 8.56
CA SER A 86 -18.02 3.18 9.68
C SER A 86 -17.56 4.57 9.25
N LYS A 87 -16.74 4.68 8.21
CA LYS A 87 -16.14 5.95 7.75
C LYS A 87 -16.66 6.42 6.40
N GLY A 88 -17.33 5.55 5.64
CA GLY A 88 -17.72 5.83 4.27
C GLY A 88 -16.56 5.68 3.28
N GLU A 89 -16.77 6.13 2.06
CA GLU A 89 -15.75 6.15 1.02
C GLU A 89 -14.63 7.12 1.36
N GLY A 90 -13.42 6.81 0.95
CA GLY A 90 -12.29 7.73 1.08
C GLY A 90 -10.94 7.08 1.20
N PHE A 91 -9.94 7.89 1.57
CA PHE A 91 -8.55 7.48 1.70
C PHE A 91 -8.39 6.33 2.72
N HIS A 92 -7.67 5.30 2.31
CA HIS A 92 -7.37 4.14 3.16
C HIS A 92 -5.89 4.03 3.51
N HIS A 93 -5.00 4.01 2.51
CA HIS A 93 -3.56 3.92 2.75
C HIS A 93 -2.74 4.56 1.63
N VAL A 94 -1.47 4.80 1.95
CA VAL A 94 -0.44 5.15 0.99
C VAL A 94 0.57 4.02 0.90
N CYS A 95 1.00 3.69 -0.31
CA CYS A 95 2.00 2.66 -0.58
C CYS A 95 3.29 3.29 -1.10
N PHE A 96 4.42 2.92 -0.49
CA PHE A 96 5.75 3.34 -0.91
C PHE A 96 6.56 2.15 -1.44
N GLU A 97 7.33 2.39 -2.49
CA GLU A 97 8.22 1.39 -3.06
C GLU A 97 9.59 1.41 -2.36
N VAL A 98 10.08 0.22 -2.02
CA VAL A 98 11.40 -0.01 -1.42
C VAL A 98 12.17 -1.09 -2.19
N PRO A 99 13.51 -1.04 -2.22
CA PRO A 99 14.30 -1.99 -3.01
C PRO A 99 14.36 -3.41 -2.40
N ASN A 100 14.30 -3.53 -1.07
CA ASN A 100 14.34 -4.80 -0.36
C ASN A 100 13.40 -4.74 0.84
N LEU A 101 12.24 -5.37 0.70
CA LEU A 101 11.18 -5.25 1.70
C LEU A 101 11.53 -5.96 3.01
N ALA A 102 12.10 -7.15 2.96
CA ALA A 102 12.45 -7.91 4.17
C ALA A 102 13.48 -7.19 5.04
N GLU A 103 14.53 -6.63 4.42
CA GLU A 103 15.52 -5.84 5.14
C GLU A 103 14.95 -4.53 5.68
N THR A 104 14.06 -3.88 4.90
CA THR A 104 13.36 -2.67 5.35
C THR A 104 12.53 -2.95 6.59
N LEU A 105 11.74 -4.02 6.60
CA LEU A 105 10.93 -4.41 7.76
C LEU A 105 11.78 -4.72 8.98
N THR A 106 12.90 -5.44 8.81
CA THR A 106 13.84 -5.74 9.90
C THR A 106 14.38 -4.45 10.53
N ARG A 107 14.80 -3.51 9.71
CA ARG A 107 15.32 -2.23 10.21
C ARG A 107 14.25 -1.41 10.91
N LEU A 108 13.04 -1.31 10.32
CA LEU A 108 11.94 -0.59 10.92
C LEU A 108 11.55 -1.16 12.29
N ALA A 109 11.55 -2.48 12.44
CA ALA A 109 11.30 -3.14 13.72
C ALA A 109 12.38 -2.78 14.77
N ILE A 110 13.66 -2.75 14.36
CA ILE A 110 14.77 -2.33 15.24
C ILE A 110 14.59 -0.86 15.67
N ASP A 111 14.11 -0.01 14.77
CA ASP A 111 13.82 1.41 15.04
C ASP A 111 12.54 1.63 15.85
N GLY A 112 11.85 0.55 16.26
CA GLY A 112 10.67 0.59 17.10
C GLY A 112 9.36 0.87 16.38
N ILE A 113 9.33 0.73 15.06
CA ILE A 113 8.11 0.85 14.25
C ILE A 113 7.29 -0.42 14.42
N GLU A 114 6.02 -0.27 14.79
CA GLU A 114 5.08 -1.39 14.89
C GLU A 114 4.66 -1.87 13.51
N LEU A 115 4.89 -3.14 13.23
CA LEU A 115 4.55 -3.77 11.96
C LEU A 115 3.23 -4.54 12.07
N ILE A 116 2.35 -4.43 11.07
CA ILE A 116 1.21 -5.32 10.91
C ILE A 116 1.71 -6.63 10.29
N ASP A 117 2.45 -6.53 9.18
CA ASP A 117 3.10 -7.67 8.55
C ASP A 117 4.58 -7.67 8.91
N THR A 118 5.06 -8.75 9.53
CA THR A 118 6.47 -8.90 9.95
C THR A 118 7.37 -9.46 8.86
N ALA A 119 6.77 -9.94 7.77
CA ALA A 119 7.45 -10.46 6.59
C ALA A 119 6.69 -10.09 5.31
N PRO A 120 7.36 -10.03 4.16
CA PRO A 120 6.68 -9.81 2.88
C PRO A 120 5.60 -10.87 2.61
N ARG A 121 4.45 -10.44 2.11
CA ARG A 121 3.38 -11.30 1.62
C ARG A 121 2.98 -10.93 0.20
N ARG A 122 2.23 -11.80 -0.48
CA ARG A 122 1.75 -11.51 -1.83
C ARG A 122 0.77 -10.33 -1.82
N GLY A 123 1.02 -9.37 -2.68
CA GLY A 123 0.10 -8.31 -3.03
C GLY A 123 -0.32 -8.40 -4.51
N ALA A 124 -1.17 -7.49 -4.96
CA ALA A 124 -1.68 -7.46 -6.33
C ALA A 124 -0.60 -7.20 -7.38
N GLU A 125 0.35 -6.32 -7.06
CA GLU A 125 1.39 -5.87 -8.00
C GLU A 125 2.82 -6.14 -7.49
N GLY A 126 3.00 -6.96 -6.48
CA GLY A 126 4.30 -7.34 -5.93
C GLY A 126 4.24 -7.67 -4.44
N PRO A 127 5.38 -8.04 -3.85
CA PRO A 127 5.49 -8.30 -2.41
C PRO A 127 5.19 -7.05 -1.59
N VAL A 128 4.31 -7.18 -0.59
CA VAL A 128 3.84 -6.06 0.25
C VAL A 128 3.92 -6.37 1.73
N ALA A 129 3.92 -5.32 2.54
CA ALA A 129 3.74 -5.40 3.98
C ALA A 129 3.15 -4.09 4.51
N PHE A 130 2.33 -4.16 5.55
CA PHE A 130 1.72 -3.01 6.19
C PHE A 130 2.41 -2.66 7.51
N LEU A 131 2.56 -1.35 7.74
CA LEU A 131 2.99 -0.76 9.01
C LEU A 131 1.76 -0.31 9.81
N HIS A 132 1.83 -0.45 11.13
CA HIS A 132 0.72 -0.06 11.99
C HIS A 132 0.54 1.46 12.03
N PRO A 133 -0.67 2.00 11.87
CA PRO A 133 -0.92 3.46 11.89
C PRO A 133 -0.42 4.16 13.16
N ARG A 134 -0.38 3.45 14.29
CA ARG A 134 0.12 3.98 15.58
C ARG A 134 1.56 4.49 15.47
N SER A 135 2.39 3.87 14.65
CA SER A 135 3.78 4.29 14.41
C SER A 135 3.91 5.29 13.25
N CYS A 136 2.85 5.53 12.50
CA CYS A 136 2.84 6.33 11.28
C CYS A 136 1.89 7.54 11.36
N HIS A 137 1.79 8.15 12.54
CA HIS A 137 0.94 9.34 12.79
C HIS A 137 -0.53 9.15 12.38
N GLY A 138 -1.07 7.93 12.56
CA GLY A 138 -2.45 7.59 12.23
C GLY A 138 -2.68 7.18 10.77
N VAL A 139 -1.64 7.16 9.95
CA VAL A 139 -1.72 6.76 8.54
C VAL A 139 -1.40 5.28 8.41
N LEU A 140 -2.25 4.51 7.74
CA LEU A 140 -1.92 3.16 7.32
C LEU A 140 -0.92 3.24 6.15
N VAL A 141 0.27 2.71 6.37
CA VAL A 141 1.35 2.72 5.38
C VAL A 141 1.58 1.31 4.86
N GLU A 142 1.55 1.15 3.55
CA GLU A 142 1.97 -0.05 2.84
C GLU A 142 3.36 0.15 2.25
N LEU A 143 4.17 -0.89 2.27
CA LEU A 143 5.43 -0.96 1.54
C LEU A 143 5.32 -2.03 0.46
N ILE A 144 5.80 -1.74 -0.74
CA ILE A 144 5.90 -2.70 -1.84
C ILE A 144 7.35 -2.82 -2.27
N GLU A 145 7.78 -4.04 -2.56
CA GLU A 145 9.14 -4.25 -3.09
C GLU A 145 9.21 -3.90 -4.58
N ALA A 146 10.25 -3.15 -4.94
CA ALA A 146 10.52 -2.85 -6.34
C ALA A 146 10.69 -4.12 -7.18
N PRO A 147 10.30 -4.12 -8.47
CA PRO A 147 10.48 -5.27 -9.34
C PRO A 147 11.92 -5.78 -9.34
N GLY A 148 12.08 -7.11 -9.25
CA GLY A 148 13.40 -7.76 -9.20
C GLY A 148 14.04 -7.79 -7.82
N GLY A 149 13.38 -7.33 -6.77
CA GLY A 149 13.84 -7.50 -5.39
C GLY A 149 13.73 -8.95 -4.90
N PRO A 150 14.42 -9.30 -3.77
CA PRO A 150 14.55 -10.69 -3.31
C PRO A 150 13.22 -11.38 -2.99
N ALA A 151 12.20 -10.64 -2.55
CA ALA A 151 10.91 -11.22 -2.17
C ALA A 151 10.07 -11.65 -3.39
N TRP A 152 10.32 -11.13 -4.58
CA TRP A 152 9.64 -11.54 -5.80
C TRP A 152 9.84 -13.02 -6.09
N GLU A 153 11.08 -13.45 -6.09
CA GLU A 153 11.43 -14.85 -6.33
C GLU A 153 10.92 -15.76 -5.21
N SER A 154 11.12 -15.36 -3.94
CA SER A 154 10.73 -16.17 -2.79
C SER A 154 9.20 -16.37 -2.66
N LEU A 155 8.40 -15.43 -3.18
CA LEU A 155 6.93 -15.51 -3.19
C LEU A 155 6.37 -16.05 -4.51
N GLY A 156 7.22 -16.39 -5.47
CA GLY A 156 6.82 -17.05 -6.73
C GLY A 156 6.08 -16.13 -7.72
N TYR A 157 6.56 -14.90 -7.87
CA TYR A 157 6.12 -14.01 -8.94
C TYR A 157 6.80 -14.34 -10.26
#